data_d23ccefcab581b4c9cedbfaac272da78
#
_entry.id   d23ccefcab581b4c9cedbfaac272da78
#
_cell.length_a   1.000
_cell.length_b   1.000
_cell.length_c   1.000
_cell.angle_alpha   90.00
_cell.angle_beta   90.00
_cell.angle_gamma   90.00
#
_symmetry.space_group_name_H-M   'P 1'
#
loop_
_entity.id
_entity.type
_entity.pdbx_description
1 polymer ?
#
loop_
_entity_poly.entity_id
_entity_poly.type
_entity_poly.pdbx_seq_one_letter_code
_entity_poly.pdbx_strand_id
1 'polypeptide(L)'
;MNEVIILGREQFINKVLPKVDEVKNTFFISILEPDDDFENLHEDTENFKTWKFYDIEYDINNYKAITFEQAKEIYEFIKKNEGKNLICHCYAGVARSGAVGEFYWEMLGG
;
A
#
# COMPACT_ATOMS: atom_id res chain seq x y z
N MET A 1 10.62 10.16 -14.47
CA MET A 1 9.72 9.03 -14.69
C MET A 1 9.33 8.44 -13.35
N ASN A 2 8.05 8.19 -13.15
CA ASN A 2 7.58 7.65 -11.88
C ASN A 2 7.67 6.12 -11.88
N GLU A 3 8.12 5.56 -10.76
CA GLU A 3 8.23 4.12 -10.60
C GLU A 3 7.16 3.61 -9.65
N VAL A 4 6.73 2.38 -9.90
CA VAL A 4 5.83 1.64 -9.01
C VAL A 4 6.54 0.35 -8.63
N ILE A 5 6.82 0.20 -7.35
CA ILE A 5 7.51 -0.98 -6.81
C ILE A 5 6.57 -1.71 -5.87
N ILE A 6 6.40 -3.00 -6.10
CA ILE A 6 5.50 -3.85 -5.30
C ILE A 6 6.33 -4.92 -4.61
N LEU A 7 6.23 -4.98 -3.30
CA LEU A 7 7.04 -5.86 -2.48
C LEU A 7 6.19 -6.74 -1.57
N GLY A 8 6.73 -7.86 -1.16
CA GLY A 8 6.23 -8.62 -0.04
C GLY A 8 6.60 -7.92 1.26
N ARG A 9 5.89 -8.27 2.35
CA ARG A 9 6.11 -7.63 3.65
C ARG A 9 7.55 -7.77 4.14
N GLU A 10 8.11 -8.95 4.00
CA GLU A 10 9.45 -9.23 4.49
C GLU A 10 10.52 -8.40 3.78
N GLN A 11 10.42 -8.29 2.47
CA GLN A 11 11.32 -7.44 1.69
C GLN A 11 11.16 -5.97 2.08
N PHE A 12 9.93 -5.54 2.27
CA PHE A 12 9.64 -4.16 2.66
C PHE A 12 10.26 -3.84 4.01
N ILE A 13 10.05 -4.71 5.01
CA ILE A 13 10.60 -4.51 6.36
C ILE A 13 12.12 -4.47 6.34
N ASN A 14 12.75 -5.36 5.59
CA ASN A 14 14.21 -5.50 5.60
C ASN A 14 14.93 -4.46 4.76
N LYS A 15 14.36 -4.05 3.63
CA LYS A 15 15.06 -3.23 2.64
C LYS A 15 14.57 -1.80 2.54
N VAL A 16 13.30 -1.55 2.83
CA VAL A 16 12.68 -0.25 2.61
C VAL A 16 12.41 0.47 3.92
N LEU A 17 11.80 -0.21 4.87
CA LEU A 17 11.38 0.40 6.13
C LEU A 17 12.50 1.15 6.86
N PRO A 18 13.74 0.63 6.94
CA PRO A 18 14.83 1.36 7.59
C PRO A 18 15.19 2.69 6.93
N LYS A 19 14.79 2.89 5.67
CA LYS A 19 15.13 4.07 4.88
C LYS A 19 13.92 4.92 4.53
N VAL A 20 12.74 4.58 5.05
CA VAL A 20 11.49 5.21 4.61
C VAL A 20 11.49 6.73 4.80
N ASP A 21 12.13 7.22 5.85
CA ASP A 21 12.20 8.65 6.13
C ASP A 21 13.30 9.37 5.34
N GLU A 22 14.14 8.63 4.66
CA GLU A 22 15.26 9.17 3.88
C GLU A 22 14.96 9.25 2.39
N VAL A 23 14.01 8.46 1.91
CA VAL A 23 13.67 8.38 0.49
C VAL A 23 12.82 9.58 0.09
N LYS A 24 13.29 10.32 -0.92
CA LYS A 24 12.59 11.51 -1.41
C LYS A 24 11.74 11.18 -2.63
N ASN A 25 10.74 12.03 -2.89
CA ASN A 25 9.87 11.93 -4.04
C ASN A 25 9.17 10.57 -4.15
N THR A 26 8.85 9.99 -3.01
CA THR A 26 8.27 8.65 -2.92
C THR A 26 7.18 8.63 -1.86
N PHE A 27 6.11 7.90 -2.12
CA PHE A 27 5.10 7.63 -1.11
C PHE A 27 4.90 6.13 -0.96
N PHE A 28 4.37 5.74 0.19
CA PHE A 28 4.32 4.33 0.60
C PHE A 28 2.91 3.94 0.98
N ILE A 29 2.49 2.77 0.52
CA ILE A 29 1.22 2.18 0.92
C ILE A 29 1.53 0.83 1.57
N SER A 30 1.17 0.71 2.84
CA SER A 30 1.40 -0.48 3.64
C SER A 30 0.06 -1.20 3.84
N ILE A 31 -0.05 -2.42 3.30
CA ILE A 31 -1.27 -3.22 3.42
C ILE A 31 -0.99 -4.39 4.34
N LEU A 32 -1.70 -4.43 5.46
CA LEU A 32 -1.60 -5.48 6.46
C LEU A 32 -2.92 -6.25 6.54
N GLU A 33 -2.88 -7.43 7.11
CA GLU A 33 -4.09 -8.20 7.38
C GLU A 33 -4.72 -7.74 8.70
N PRO A 34 -6.06 -7.72 8.78
CA PRO A 34 -6.74 -7.22 9.99
C PRO A 34 -6.41 -7.99 11.27
N ASP A 35 -6.05 -9.25 11.17
CA ASP A 35 -5.72 -10.09 12.31
C ASP A 35 -4.22 -10.21 12.58
N ASP A 36 -3.41 -9.44 11.86
CA ASP A 36 -1.99 -9.34 12.21
C ASP A 36 -1.86 -8.71 13.60
N ASP A 37 -1.12 -9.40 14.47
CA ASP A 37 -0.79 -8.86 15.80
C ASP A 37 0.21 -7.71 15.72
N PHE A 38 0.61 -7.35 14.52
CA PHE A 38 1.54 -6.27 14.29
C PHE A 38 0.85 -4.92 14.38
N GLU A 39 1.48 -4.03 15.11
CA GLU A 39 1.21 -2.63 14.96
C GLU A 39 1.58 -2.19 13.53
N ASN A 40 1.12 -1.03 13.13
CA ASN A 40 1.54 -0.46 11.85
C ASN A 40 3.07 -0.43 11.78
N LEU A 41 3.63 -0.78 10.64
CA LEU A 41 5.07 -0.83 10.45
C LEU A 41 5.73 0.54 10.62
N HIS A 42 4.97 1.59 10.37
CA HIS A 42 5.42 2.97 10.50
C HIS A 42 4.19 3.83 10.78
N GLU A 43 4.36 4.93 11.47
CA GLU A 43 3.26 5.87 11.69
C GLU A 43 2.79 6.49 10.38
N ASP A 44 1.52 6.84 10.31
CA ASP A 44 0.97 7.52 9.14
C ASP A 44 1.55 8.93 9.04
N THR A 45 2.00 9.27 7.84
CA THR A 45 2.54 10.59 7.51
C THR A 45 1.92 11.04 6.18
N GLU A 46 2.35 12.17 5.68
CA GLU A 46 1.93 12.63 4.35
C GLU A 46 2.35 11.68 3.23
N ASN A 47 3.39 10.89 3.48
CA ASN A 47 3.97 9.98 2.48
C ASN A 47 3.81 8.50 2.83
N PHE A 48 3.26 8.16 3.97
CA PHE A 48 3.15 6.77 4.40
C PHE A 48 1.79 6.53 5.05
N LYS A 49 1.02 5.60 4.51
CA LYS A 49 -0.25 5.20 5.13
C LYS A 49 -0.44 3.69 5.12
N THR A 50 -1.13 3.21 6.14
CA THR A 50 -1.42 1.80 6.35
C THR A 50 -2.91 1.54 6.24
N TRP A 51 -3.27 0.47 5.54
CA TRP A 51 -4.64 -0.04 5.49
C TRP A 51 -4.64 -1.52 5.83
N LYS A 52 -5.74 -1.99 6.41
CA LYS A 52 -5.89 -3.40 6.81
C LYS A 52 -7.11 -4.00 6.16
N PHE A 53 -6.91 -4.99 5.31
CA PHE A 53 -7.97 -5.78 4.70
C PHE A 53 -7.40 -7.07 4.13
N TYR A 54 -8.28 -8.07 3.92
CA TYR A 54 -7.88 -9.32 3.29
C TYR A 54 -7.98 -9.23 1.77
N ASP A 55 -7.21 -10.06 1.09
CA ASP A 55 -7.22 -10.16 -0.37
C ASP A 55 -8.36 -11.06 -0.84
N ILE A 56 -9.58 -10.58 -0.70
CA ILE A 56 -10.80 -11.26 -1.13
C ILE A 56 -11.76 -10.24 -1.76
N GLU A 57 -12.63 -10.72 -2.65
CA GLU A 57 -13.55 -9.83 -3.37
C GLU A 57 -14.76 -9.42 -2.54
N TYR A 58 -15.15 -10.24 -1.57
CA TYR A 58 -16.29 -9.98 -0.68
C TYR A 58 -16.05 -10.67 0.66
N ASP A 59 -16.78 -10.21 1.67
CA ASP A 59 -16.64 -10.75 3.02
C ASP A 59 -17.02 -12.23 3.08
N ILE A 60 -16.17 -13.04 3.69
CA ILE A 60 -16.39 -14.47 3.89
C ILE A 60 -16.11 -14.80 5.36
N ASN A 61 -17.11 -15.30 6.07
CA ASN A 61 -16.98 -15.61 7.49
C ASN A 61 -16.51 -14.39 8.28
N ASN A 62 -15.33 -14.48 8.91
CA ASN A 62 -14.74 -13.39 9.68
C ASN A 62 -13.70 -12.59 8.87
N TYR A 63 -13.50 -12.93 7.60
CA TYR A 63 -12.53 -12.25 6.75
C TYR A 63 -13.21 -11.08 6.04
N LYS A 64 -12.61 -9.92 6.11
CA LYS A 64 -13.14 -8.70 5.54
C LYS A 64 -12.36 -8.26 4.30
N ALA A 65 -13.08 -8.08 3.21
CA ALA A 65 -12.55 -7.49 2.00
C ALA A 65 -12.28 -5.99 2.22
N ILE A 66 -11.61 -5.37 1.25
CA ILE A 66 -11.47 -3.91 1.25
C ILE A 66 -12.87 -3.27 1.26
N THR A 67 -13.05 -2.24 2.07
CA THR A 67 -14.31 -1.49 2.09
C THR A 67 -14.28 -0.38 1.05
N PHE A 68 -15.46 0.13 0.71
CA PHE A 68 -15.58 1.29 -0.17
C PHE A 68 -14.83 2.50 0.40
N GLU A 69 -14.93 2.71 1.70
CA GLU A 69 -14.24 3.81 2.37
C GLU A 69 -12.72 3.67 2.29
N GLN A 70 -12.19 2.46 2.51
CA GLN A 70 -10.77 2.19 2.36
C GLN A 70 -10.30 2.43 0.93
N ALA A 71 -11.06 1.96 -0.05
CA ALA A 71 -10.73 2.18 -1.46
C ALA A 71 -10.71 3.67 -1.79
N LYS A 72 -11.66 4.43 -1.27
CA LYS A 72 -11.73 5.87 -1.47
C LYS A 72 -10.53 6.58 -0.83
N GLU A 73 -10.17 6.19 0.39
CA GLU A 73 -9.01 6.75 1.07
C GLU A 73 -7.72 6.48 0.32
N ILE A 74 -7.55 5.25 -0.18
CA ILE A 74 -6.39 4.89 -1.00
C ILE A 74 -6.34 5.73 -2.27
N TYR A 75 -7.48 5.88 -2.93
CA TYR A 75 -7.58 6.71 -4.12
C TYR A 75 -7.15 8.16 -3.84
N GLU A 76 -7.67 8.74 -2.78
CA GLU A 76 -7.35 10.12 -2.41
C GLU A 76 -5.87 10.29 -2.05
N PHE A 77 -5.31 9.31 -1.37
CA PHE A 77 -3.89 9.29 -1.00
C PHE A 77 -3.01 9.22 -2.26
N ILE A 78 -3.35 8.35 -3.19
CA ILE A 78 -2.63 8.23 -4.45
C ILE A 78 -2.72 9.53 -5.24
N LYS A 79 -3.91 10.11 -5.32
CA LYS A 79 -4.12 11.34 -6.07
C LYS A 79 -3.32 12.51 -5.48
N LYS A 80 -3.28 12.60 -4.16
CA LYS A 80 -2.50 13.63 -3.46
C LYS A 80 -1.00 13.50 -3.73
N ASN A 81 -0.52 12.30 -3.97
CA ASN A 81 0.89 12.02 -4.21
C ASN A 81 1.21 11.77 -5.68
N GLU A 82 0.31 12.15 -6.58
CA GLU A 82 0.52 12.01 -8.02
C GLU A 82 1.81 12.71 -8.44
N GLY A 83 2.60 12.03 -9.26
CA GLY A 83 3.91 12.53 -9.69
C GLY A 83 5.09 12.01 -8.88
N LYS A 84 4.83 11.31 -7.77
CA LYS A 84 5.87 10.67 -6.97
C LYS A 84 5.98 9.19 -7.29
N ASN A 85 7.07 8.57 -6.89
CA ASN A 85 7.21 7.12 -6.97
C ASN A 85 6.38 6.45 -5.89
N LEU A 86 5.86 5.26 -6.17
CA LEU A 86 5.09 4.48 -5.21
C LEU A 86 5.86 3.21 -4.84
N ILE A 87 5.98 2.98 -3.55
CA ILE A 87 6.39 1.68 -3.02
C ILE A 87 5.23 1.14 -2.19
N CYS A 88 4.70 -0.01 -2.60
CA CYS A 88 3.55 -0.64 -1.98
C CYS A 88 3.91 -2.06 -1.57
N HIS A 89 3.43 -2.49 -0.42
CA HIS A 89 3.58 -3.88 -0.01
C HIS A 89 2.28 -4.46 0.53
N CYS A 90 2.15 -5.76 0.41
CA CYS A 90 1.18 -6.57 1.14
C CYS A 90 1.93 -7.79 1.67
N TYR A 91 1.23 -8.81 2.12
CA TYR A 91 1.90 -9.97 2.71
C TYR A 91 2.83 -10.65 1.69
N ALA A 92 2.30 -11.01 0.53
CA ALA A 92 3.05 -11.73 -0.50
C ALA A 92 3.63 -10.84 -1.60
N GLY A 93 3.23 -9.57 -1.69
CA GLY A 93 3.69 -8.67 -2.75
C GLY A 93 3.08 -8.95 -4.11
N VAL A 94 1.89 -9.52 -4.17
CA VAL A 94 1.26 -9.93 -5.43
C VAL A 94 -0.12 -9.33 -5.62
N ALA A 95 -1.10 -9.79 -4.86
CA ALA A 95 -2.49 -9.46 -5.17
C ALA A 95 -2.88 -8.03 -4.76
N ARG A 96 -2.88 -7.74 -3.47
CA ARG A 96 -3.36 -6.45 -2.96
C ARG A 96 -2.49 -5.28 -3.37
N SER A 97 -1.18 -5.40 -3.16
CA SER A 97 -0.25 -4.35 -3.55
C SER A 97 -0.15 -4.24 -5.07
N GLY A 98 -0.28 -5.36 -5.79
CA GLY A 98 -0.32 -5.37 -7.24
C GLY A 98 -1.48 -4.57 -7.80
N ALA A 99 -2.68 -4.74 -7.23
CA ALA A 99 -3.86 -4.00 -7.65
C ALA A 99 -3.70 -2.49 -7.41
N VAL A 100 -3.15 -2.11 -6.26
CA VAL A 100 -2.89 -0.70 -5.94
C VAL A 100 -1.86 -0.12 -6.91
N GLY A 101 -0.79 -0.84 -7.16
CA GLY A 101 0.26 -0.40 -8.08
C GLY A 101 -0.26 -0.23 -9.51
N GLU A 102 -1.08 -1.16 -9.99
CA GLU A 102 -1.70 -1.09 -11.31
C GLU A 102 -2.63 0.13 -11.40
N PHE A 103 -3.41 0.38 -10.36
CA PHE A 103 -4.29 1.53 -10.31
C PHE A 103 -3.49 2.84 -10.43
N TYR A 104 -2.39 2.96 -9.69
CA TYR A 104 -1.54 4.14 -9.79
C TYR A 104 -0.93 4.29 -11.17
N TRP A 105 -0.46 3.19 -11.76
CA TRP A 105 0.09 3.19 -13.11
C TRP A 105 -0.93 3.71 -14.13
N GLU A 106 -2.18 3.26 -14.02
CA GLU A 106 -3.25 3.74 -14.90
C GLU A 106 -3.51 5.24 -14.71
N MET A 107 -3.46 5.73 -13.48
CA MET A 107 -3.62 7.15 -13.20
C MET A 107 -2.52 8.00 -13.84
N LEU A 108 -1.34 7.44 -14.04
CA LEU A 108 -0.23 8.12 -14.72
C LEU A 108 -0.35 8.10 -16.24
N GLY A 109 -1.39 7.48 -16.78
CA GLY A 109 -1.60 7.36 -18.21
C GLY A 109 -0.87 6.20 -18.87
N GLY A 110 -0.40 5.27 -18.05
CA GLY A 110 0.31 4.08 -18.52
C GLY A 110 -0.62 2.94 -18.94
#